data_b66a5309542daef6bd55ef7652845826
#
_entry.id   b66a5309542daef6bd55ef7652845826
#
_cell.length_a   1.000
_cell.length_b   1.000
_cell.length_c   1.000
_cell.angle_alpha   90.00
_cell.angle_beta   90.00
_cell.angle_gamma   90.00
#
_symmetry.space_group_name_H-M   'P 1'
#
loop_
_entity.id
_entity.type
_entity.pdbx_description
1 polymer ?
#
loop_
_entity_poly.entity_id
_entity_poly.type
_entity_poly.pdbx_seq_one_letter_code
_entity_poly.pdbx_strand_id
1 'polypeptide(L)'
;MNQVVEIDLAKLYPFKNHPFHVNDDEKMAETVESIKTYGVLTPALVRPRSEGGYEMISGHRRKRGCELCGKTTMPVLVRNYTDDEAVIIMVDSNIQRENLLPSEKAHAYKMKYDAMKHQGSKGEKYTADMVGEAAGDSGRTVQRYIRLAALSDALLEYVDNNKIPMIVGEKLSYLKPEEQEWLLEVIANSSIFPTKQQAEQLKECSANGKLNQSYIYAVLLKKESSKINVTIPAKKIGNYFPETYSKEQIEEVIFMLLDKWKENKEGVADAEDTV
;
A
#
# COMPACT_ATOMS: atom_id res chain seq x y z
N MET A 1 -30.12 -19.23 18.51
CA MET A 1 -30.97 -19.38 17.31
C MET A 1 -30.51 -18.38 16.26
N ASN A 2 -30.38 -18.85 15.01
CA ASN A 2 -29.96 -18.00 13.87
C ASN A 2 -31.19 -17.34 13.26
N GLN A 3 -31.78 -16.35 13.92
CA GLN A 3 -32.99 -15.71 13.42
C GLN A 3 -32.60 -14.47 12.60
N VAL A 4 -33.03 -14.44 11.36
CA VAL A 4 -32.97 -13.24 10.51
C VAL A 4 -34.12 -12.35 10.92
N VAL A 5 -33.84 -11.07 11.15
CA VAL A 5 -34.82 -10.05 11.55
C VAL A 5 -34.73 -8.84 10.63
N GLU A 6 -35.87 -8.26 10.32
CA GLU A 6 -35.94 -6.96 9.62
C GLU A 6 -35.61 -5.83 10.60
N ILE A 7 -34.59 -5.03 10.30
CA ILE A 7 -34.19 -3.89 11.12
C ILE A 7 -34.22 -2.62 10.28
N ASP A 8 -34.72 -1.56 10.91
CA ASP A 8 -34.74 -0.21 10.35
C ASP A 8 -33.30 0.25 10.04
N LEU A 9 -33.07 0.78 8.82
CA LEU A 9 -31.76 1.27 8.38
C LEU A 9 -31.20 2.37 9.31
N ALA A 10 -32.08 3.16 9.91
CA ALA A 10 -31.69 4.20 10.87
C ALA A 10 -31.12 3.65 12.19
N LYS A 11 -31.37 2.36 12.50
CA LYS A 11 -30.83 1.66 13.69
C LYS A 11 -29.55 0.88 13.37
N LEU A 12 -29.07 0.89 12.11
CA LEU A 12 -27.86 0.21 11.66
C LEU A 12 -26.72 1.23 11.55
N TYR A 13 -25.78 1.13 12.45
CA TYR A 13 -24.62 2.02 12.53
C TYR A 13 -23.41 1.37 11.84
N PRO A 14 -22.54 2.16 11.17
CA PRO A 14 -21.33 1.63 10.58
C PRO A 14 -20.39 1.07 11.65
N PHE A 15 -19.53 0.12 11.25
CA PHE A 15 -18.45 -0.38 12.11
C PHE A 15 -17.49 0.76 12.47
N LYS A 16 -17.10 0.84 13.74
CA LYS A 16 -16.15 1.86 14.19
C LYS A 16 -14.82 1.71 13.45
N ASN A 17 -14.32 2.78 12.85
CA ASN A 17 -13.07 2.79 12.06
C ASN A 17 -13.07 1.76 10.92
N HIS A 18 -14.21 1.60 10.24
CA HIS A 18 -14.32 0.67 9.10
C HIS A 18 -13.31 1.03 8.00
N PRO A 19 -12.34 0.15 7.67
CA PRO A 19 -11.25 0.51 6.77
C PRO A 19 -11.63 0.49 5.30
N PHE A 20 -12.76 -0.13 4.94
CA PHE A 20 -13.16 -0.35 3.55
C PHE A 20 -14.16 0.69 3.10
N HIS A 21 -13.90 1.34 1.98
CA HIS A 21 -14.80 2.33 1.40
C HIS A 21 -16.05 1.69 0.78
N VAL A 22 -17.16 2.42 0.85
CA VAL A 22 -18.41 2.09 0.17
C VAL A 22 -18.66 3.17 -0.87
N ASN A 23 -18.32 2.88 -2.11
CA ASN A 23 -18.45 3.81 -3.23
C ASN A 23 -19.73 3.53 -4.01
N ASP A 24 -20.34 4.59 -4.52
CA ASP A 24 -21.50 4.53 -5.42
C ASP A 24 -20.98 4.35 -6.86
N ASP A 25 -20.35 3.19 -7.11
CA ASP A 25 -19.75 2.76 -8.37
C ASP A 25 -20.73 1.94 -9.24
N GLU A 26 -20.30 1.48 -10.42
CA GLU A 26 -21.10 0.60 -11.30
C GLU A 26 -21.57 -0.67 -10.58
N LYS A 27 -20.70 -1.28 -9.77
CA LYS A 27 -21.05 -2.45 -8.95
C LYS A 27 -22.11 -2.12 -7.88
N MET A 28 -22.18 -0.86 -7.43
CA MET A 28 -23.26 -0.41 -6.56
C MET A 28 -24.56 -0.29 -7.34
N ALA A 29 -24.54 0.20 -8.56
CA ALA A 29 -25.74 0.27 -9.40
C ALA A 29 -26.32 -1.14 -9.66
N GLU A 30 -25.47 -2.16 -9.93
CA GLU A 30 -25.89 -3.57 -10.02
C GLU A 30 -26.49 -4.07 -8.70
N THR A 31 -25.88 -3.72 -7.57
CA THR A 31 -26.40 -4.07 -6.24
C THR A 31 -27.78 -3.46 -6.01
N VAL A 32 -27.98 -2.20 -6.38
CA VAL A 32 -29.28 -1.49 -6.29
C VAL A 32 -30.35 -2.19 -7.13
N GLU A 33 -30.00 -2.53 -8.37
CA GLU A 33 -30.96 -3.20 -9.27
C GLU A 33 -31.35 -4.61 -8.78
N SER A 34 -30.38 -5.35 -8.28
CA SER A 34 -30.62 -6.65 -7.65
C SER A 34 -31.53 -6.52 -6.42
N ILE A 35 -31.29 -5.50 -5.57
CA ILE A 35 -32.12 -5.26 -4.37
C ILE A 35 -33.55 -4.83 -4.73
N LYS A 36 -33.74 -4.07 -5.81
CA LYS A 36 -35.06 -3.70 -6.32
C LYS A 36 -35.85 -4.94 -6.77
N THR A 37 -35.18 -5.81 -7.51
CA THR A 37 -35.81 -6.97 -8.14
C THR A 37 -36.07 -8.10 -7.15
N TYR A 38 -35.08 -8.45 -6.35
CA TYR A 38 -35.10 -9.67 -5.51
C TYR A 38 -35.08 -9.37 -4.00
N GLY A 39 -34.97 -8.12 -3.59
CA GLY A 39 -34.70 -7.76 -2.20
C GLY A 39 -33.26 -8.08 -1.78
N VAL A 40 -32.99 -8.04 -0.49
CA VAL A 40 -31.68 -8.38 0.08
C VAL A 40 -31.61 -9.90 0.30
N LEU A 41 -31.02 -10.62 -0.63
CA LEU A 41 -30.96 -12.10 -0.62
C LEU A 41 -30.11 -12.66 0.53
N THR A 42 -29.04 -11.97 0.89
CA THR A 42 -28.14 -12.37 2.00
C THR A 42 -28.24 -11.34 3.12
N PRO A 43 -28.66 -11.71 4.34
CA PRO A 43 -28.78 -10.78 5.45
C PRO A 43 -27.43 -10.20 5.83
N ALA A 44 -27.41 -8.93 6.30
CA ALA A 44 -26.23 -8.33 6.87
C ALA A 44 -25.92 -8.94 8.24
N LEU A 45 -24.66 -8.90 8.67
CA LEU A 45 -24.25 -9.35 9.99
C LEU A 45 -24.07 -8.13 10.90
N VAL A 46 -24.74 -8.17 12.06
CA VAL A 46 -24.72 -7.05 13.00
C VAL A 46 -24.58 -7.55 14.44
N ARG A 47 -24.13 -6.65 15.34
CA ARG A 47 -24.13 -6.90 16.79
C ARG A 47 -24.85 -5.78 17.53
N PRO A 48 -25.47 -6.05 18.71
CA PRO A 48 -26.08 -5.02 19.53
C PRO A 48 -25.04 -3.99 20.02
N ARG A 49 -25.45 -2.73 20.11
CA ARG A 49 -24.67 -1.65 20.74
C ARG A 49 -25.18 -1.34 22.13
N SER A 50 -24.30 -0.96 23.04
CA SER A 50 -24.66 -0.51 24.39
C SER A 50 -25.54 0.74 24.38
N GLU A 51 -25.36 1.62 23.39
CA GLU A 51 -26.08 2.87 23.20
C GLU A 51 -27.42 2.71 22.45
N GLY A 52 -27.80 1.46 22.17
CA GLY A 52 -28.98 1.12 21.37
C GLY A 52 -28.66 1.02 19.86
N GLY A 53 -29.54 0.29 19.16
CA GLY A 53 -29.31 -0.06 17.76
C GLY A 53 -28.26 -1.15 17.57
N TYR A 54 -27.73 -1.26 16.36
CA TYR A 54 -26.84 -2.34 15.96
C TYR A 54 -25.63 -1.80 15.19
N GLU A 55 -24.45 -2.32 15.49
CA GLU A 55 -23.24 -2.07 14.71
C GLU A 55 -23.12 -3.12 13.60
N MET A 56 -22.87 -2.66 12.40
CA MET A 56 -22.72 -3.53 11.23
C MET A 56 -21.31 -4.12 11.16
N ILE A 57 -21.22 -5.45 11.12
CA ILE A 57 -19.96 -6.19 10.91
C ILE A 57 -19.74 -6.45 9.43
N SER A 58 -20.82 -6.81 8.70
CA SER A 58 -20.76 -6.95 7.25
C SER A 58 -22.07 -6.52 6.59
N GLY A 59 -22.02 -6.15 5.30
CA GLY A 59 -23.19 -5.77 4.52
C GLY A 59 -23.37 -4.26 4.30
N HIS A 60 -22.35 -3.44 4.53
CA HIS A 60 -22.38 -1.99 4.33
C HIS A 60 -22.83 -1.59 2.92
N ARG A 61 -22.36 -2.27 1.86
CA ARG A 61 -22.83 -2.05 0.48
C ARG A 61 -24.32 -2.37 0.30
N ARG A 62 -24.83 -3.44 0.94
CA ARG A 62 -26.25 -3.79 0.91
C ARG A 62 -27.11 -2.75 1.61
N LYS A 63 -26.65 -2.23 2.76
CA LYS A 63 -27.32 -1.11 3.43
C LYS A 63 -27.38 0.10 2.51
N ARG A 64 -26.25 0.50 1.91
CA ARG A 64 -26.21 1.63 0.96
C ARG A 64 -27.14 1.39 -0.24
N GLY A 65 -27.15 0.19 -0.79
CA GLY A 65 -28.08 -0.18 -1.86
C GLY A 65 -29.55 -0.08 -1.45
N CYS A 66 -29.90 -0.47 -0.22
CA CYS A 66 -31.26 -0.29 0.34
C CYS A 66 -31.63 1.20 0.46
N GLU A 67 -30.71 2.04 0.95
CA GLU A 67 -30.92 3.50 1.03
C GLU A 67 -31.18 4.09 -0.35
N LEU A 68 -30.36 3.74 -1.35
CA LEU A 68 -30.52 4.20 -2.74
C LEU A 68 -31.80 3.70 -3.41
N CYS A 69 -32.34 2.55 -2.97
CA CYS A 69 -33.63 2.03 -3.40
C CYS A 69 -34.84 2.64 -2.67
N GLY A 70 -34.63 3.50 -1.66
CA GLY A 70 -35.69 4.04 -0.83
C GLY A 70 -36.30 3.03 0.14
N LYS A 71 -35.63 1.91 0.44
CA LYS A 71 -36.08 0.97 1.50
C LYS A 71 -35.81 1.58 2.88
N THR A 72 -36.63 1.26 3.83
CA THR A 72 -36.52 1.73 5.23
C THR A 72 -35.93 0.64 6.14
N THR A 73 -36.03 -0.61 5.75
CA THR A 73 -35.52 -1.79 6.51
C THR A 73 -34.66 -2.68 5.66
N MET A 74 -33.90 -3.55 6.31
CA MET A 74 -33.19 -4.65 5.66
C MET A 74 -33.06 -5.86 6.57
N PRO A 75 -32.98 -7.09 6.00
CA PRO A 75 -32.76 -8.30 6.79
C PRO A 75 -31.35 -8.34 7.35
N VAL A 76 -31.23 -8.63 8.65
CA VAL A 76 -29.98 -8.78 9.35
C VAL A 76 -29.95 -10.03 10.22
N LEU A 77 -28.73 -10.55 10.42
CA LEU A 77 -28.44 -11.61 11.37
C LEU A 77 -27.78 -10.99 12.60
N VAL A 78 -28.46 -11.00 13.72
CA VAL A 78 -27.94 -10.44 14.98
C VAL A 78 -27.07 -11.49 15.70
N ARG A 79 -25.85 -11.11 16.08
CA ARG A 79 -24.91 -11.92 16.84
C ARG A 79 -24.27 -11.11 17.94
N ASN A 80 -23.97 -11.78 19.05
CA ASN A 80 -23.17 -11.21 20.13
C ASN A 80 -21.71 -11.56 19.87
N TYR A 81 -20.94 -10.59 19.43
CA TYR A 81 -19.50 -10.70 19.23
C TYR A 81 -18.78 -9.70 20.12
N THR A 82 -17.64 -10.10 20.63
CA THR A 82 -16.66 -9.19 21.24
C THR A 82 -16.11 -8.23 20.19
N ASP A 83 -15.42 -7.18 20.62
CA ASP A 83 -14.81 -6.22 19.70
C ASP A 83 -13.78 -6.90 18.79
N ASP A 84 -12.93 -7.77 19.34
CA ASP A 84 -11.91 -8.48 18.58
C ASP A 84 -12.51 -9.47 17.56
N GLU A 85 -13.52 -10.26 17.97
CA GLU A 85 -14.23 -11.16 17.05
C GLU A 85 -14.91 -10.40 15.91
N ALA A 86 -15.54 -9.28 16.22
CA ALA A 86 -16.19 -8.45 15.23
C ALA A 86 -15.21 -7.84 14.22
N VAL A 87 -14.02 -7.39 14.68
CA VAL A 87 -12.92 -6.93 13.80
C VAL A 87 -12.45 -8.05 12.88
N ILE A 88 -12.15 -9.23 13.43
CA ILE A 88 -11.65 -10.37 12.63
C ILE A 88 -12.66 -10.74 11.54
N ILE A 89 -13.95 -10.91 11.89
CA ILE A 89 -15.00 -11.27 10.94
C ILE A 89 -15.18 -10.17 9.88
N MET A 90 -15.17 -8.90 10.28
CA MET A 90 -15.30 -7.76 9.39
C MET A 90 -14.16 -7.76 8.36
N VAL A 91 -12.91 -7.94 8.80
CA VAL A 91 -11.75 -7.97 7.90
C VAL A 91 -11.84 -9.19 6.96
N ASP A 92 -12.07 -10.40 7.49
CA ASP A 92 -12.11 -11.62 6.69
C ASP A 92 -13.22 -11.61 5.64
N SER A 93 -14.36 -10.97 5.93
CA SER A 93 -15.45 -10.82 4.96
C SER A 93 -15.20 -9.81 3.83
N ASN A 94 -14.14 -9.01 3.93
CA ASN A 94 -13.85 -7.95 2.97
C ASN A 94 -12.48 -8.08 2.29
N ILE A 95 -11.50 -8.73 2.93
CA ILE A 95 -10.10 -8.74 2.46
C ILE A 95 -9.89 -9.44 1.12
N GLN A 96 -10.84 -10.28 0.69
CA GLN A 96 -10.80 -10.97 -0.60
C GLN A 96 -11.42 -10.15 -1.75
N ARG A 97 -11.87 -8.92 -1.48
CA ARG A 97 -12.40 -8.06 -2.55
C ARG A 97 -11.33 -7.73 -3.56
N GLU A 98 -11.71 -7.77 -4.83
CA GLU A 98 -10.88 -7.23 -5.91
C GLU A 98 -10.70 -5.71 -5.72
N ASN A 99 -9.56 -5.19 -6.11
CA ASN A 99 -9.24 -3.75 -6.14
C ASN A 99 -9.29 -3.04 -4.77
N LEU A 100 -8.91 -3.72 -3.68
CA LEU A 100 -8.68 -3.05 -2.41
C LEU A 100 -7.51 -2.07 -2.54
N LEU A 101 -7.71 -0.85 -2.03
CA LEU A 101 -6.64 0.14 -1.94
C LEU A 101 -5.55 -0.32 -0.96
N PRO A 102 -4.28 0.02 -1.20
CA PRO A 102 -3.20 -0.25 -0.25
C PRO A 102 -3.48 0.26 1.16
N SER A 103 -4.09 1.44 1.31
CA SER A 103 -4.51 2.01 2.58
C SER A 103 -5.55 1.15 3.29
N GLU A 104 -6.60 0.72 2.57
CA GLU A 104 -7.65 -0.15 3.11
C GLU A 104 -7.05 -1.46 3.64
N LYS A 105 -6.18 -2.08 2.85
CA LYS A 105 -5.51 -3.32 3.21
C LYS A 105 -4.58 -3.15 4.40
N ALA A 106 -3.87 -2.02 4.47
CA ALA A 106 -2.97 -1.68 5.58
C ALA A 106 -3.73 -1.54 6.90
N HIS A 107 -4.81 -0.76 6.92
CA HIS A 107 -5.63 -0.58 8.11
C HIS A 107 -6.35 -1.88 8.51
N ALA A 108 -6.91 -2.63 7.54
CA ALA A 108 -7.57 -3.91 7.80
C ALA A 108 -6.62 -4.93 8.46
N TYR A 109 -5.42 -5.09 7.91
CA TYR A 109 -4.44 -6.01 8.49
C TYR A 109 -3.96 -5.55 9.87
N LYS A 110 -3.76 -4.25 10.06
CA LYS A 110 -3.40 -3.70 11.38
C LYS A 110 -4.48 -4.00 12.41
N MET A 111 -5.75 -3.74 12.09
CA MET A 111 -6.89 -4.01 12.98
C MET A 111 -6.98 -5.51 13.33
N LYS A 112 -6.93 -6.39 12.32
CA LYS A 112 -7.01 -7.85 12.55
C LYS A 112 -5.82 -8.37 13.36
N TYR A 113 -4.60 -7.88 13.08
CA TYR A 113 -3.40 -8.24 13.82
C TYR A 113 -3.52 -7.87 15.30
N ASP A 114 -3.97 -6.65 15.60
CA ASP A 114 -4.14 -6.17 16.97
C ASP A 114 -5.22 -6.99 17.69
N ALA A 115 -6.37 -7.25 17.07
CA ALA A 115 -7.44 -8.07 17.63
C ALA A 115 -6.95 -9.51 17.96
N MET A 116 -6.20 -10.13 17.06
CA MET A 116 -5.63 -11.47 17.30
C MET A 116 -4.59 -11.48 18.43
N LYS A 117 -3.81 -10.40 18.57
CA LYS A 117 -2.89 -10.23 19.70
C LYS A 117 -3.62 -10.11 21.02
N HIS A 118 -4.71 -9.35 21.08
CA HIS A 118 -5.56 -9.24 22.29
C HIS A 118 -6.16 -10.60 22.69
N GLN A 119 -6.52 -11.44 21.73
CA GLN A 119 -7.01 -12.80 21.98
C GLN A 119 -5.91 -13.80 22.37
N GLY A 120 -4.67 -13.36 22.52
CA GLY A 120 -3.57 -14.17 23.04
C GLY A 120 -2.73 -14.89 21.97
N SER A 121 -2.84 -14.51 20.71
CA SER A 121 -1.94 -15.02 19.65
C SER A 121 -0.48 -14.70 19.97
N LYS A 122 0.38 -15.70 19.97
CA LYS A 122 1.79 -15.61 20.37
C LYS A 122 2.71 -15.61 19.14
N GLY A 123 3.74 -14.74 19.17
CA GLY A 123 4.73 -14.64 18.09
C GLY A 123 4.28 -13.75 16.95
N GLU A 124 5.07 -12.73 16.62
CA GLU A 124 4.72 -11.73 15.57
C GLU A 124 4.60 -12.36 14.18
N LYS A 125 5.53 -13.24 13.83
CA LYS A 125 5.54 -13.91 12.53
C LYS A 125 4.32 -14.82 12.38
N TYR A 126 4.03 -15.64 13.38
CA TYR A 126 2.90 -16.55 13.36
C TYR A 126 1.57 -15.80 13.27
N THR A 127 1.39 -14.74 14.03
CA THR A 127 0.17 -13.91 13.96
C THR A 127 0.02 -13.26 12.60
N ALA A 128 1.11 -12.77 11.99
CA ALA A 128 1.06 -12.18 10.65
C ALA A 128 0.71 -13.21 9.56
N ASP A 129 1.22 -14.45 9.66
CA ASP A 129 0.86 -15.53 8.74
C ASP A 129 -0.64 -15.85 8.84
N MET A 130 -1.18 -15.96 10.06
CA MET A 130 -2.62 -16.16 10.28
C MET A 130 -3.48 -15.00 9.75
N VAL A 131 -3.04 -13.75 9.93
CA VAL A 131 -3.74 -12.57 9.40
C VAL A 131 -3.87 -12.64 7.90
N GLY A 132 -2.81 -13.07 7.20
CA GLY A 132 -2.74 -13.14 5.73
C GLY A 132 -3.49 -14.32 5.12
N GLU A 133 -3.81 -15.36 5.90
CA GLU A 133 -4.34 -16.64 5.41
C GLU A 133 -5.59 -16.45 4.54
N ALA A 134 -6.54 -15.62 4.98
CA ALA A 134 -7.80 -15.39 4.27
C ALA A 134 -7.60 -14.75 2.87
N ALA A 135 -6.53 -13.98 2.68
CA ALA A 135 -6.22 -13.30 1.41
C ALA A 135 -5.11 -14.02 0.61
N GLY A 136 -4.51 -15.09 1.13
CA GLY A 136 -3.37 -15.76 0.53
C GLY A 136 -2.05 -14.96 0.60
N ASP A 137 -1.98 -13.96 1.49
CA ASP A 137 -0.77 -13.14 1.67
C ASP A 137 0.19 -13.78 2.67
N SER A 138 1.49 -13.69 2.38
CA SER A 138 2.53 -14.11 3.32
C SER A 138 2.58 -13.18 4.53
N GLY A 139 2.97 -13.71 5.70
CA GLY A 139 3.16 -12.88 6.90
C GLY A 139 4.13 -11.71 6.69
N ARG A 140 5.13 -11.87 5.81
CA ARG A 140 6.01 -10.77 5.42
C ARG A 140 5.26 -9.66 4.68
N THR A 141 4.34 -10.02 3.79
CA THR A 141 3.47 -9.07 3.08
C THR A 141 2.56 -8.36 4.06
N VAL A 142 1.94 -9.11 4.98
CA VAL A 142 1.08 -8.57 6.04
C VAL A 142 1.85 -7.56 6.90
N GLN A 143 3.06 -7.89 7.35
CA GLN A 143 3.88 -6.97 8.15
C GLN A 143 4.19 -5.66 7.40
N ARG A 144 4.43 -5.72 6.10
CA ARG A 144 4.62 -4.50 5.28
C ARG A 144 3.36 -3.64 5.24
N TYR A 145 2.18 -4.23 5.07
CA TYR A 145 0.92 -3.50 5.12
C TYR A 145 0.64 -2.92 6.51
N ILE A 146 0.87 -3.70 7.57
CA ILE A 146 0.74 -3.21 8.95
C ILE A 146 1.67 -2.00 9.17
N ARG A 147 2.88 -2.07 8.63
CA ARG A 147 3.82 -0.94 8.73
C ARG A 147 3.35 0.26 7.92
N LEU A 148 2.80 0.02 6.72
CA LEU A 148 2.25 1.07 5.86
C LEU A 148 1.14 1.87 6.55
N ALA A 149 0.34 1.26 7.42
CA ALA A 149 -0.70 1.91 8.21
C ALA A 149 -0.18 2.99 9.20
N ALA A 150 1.14 3.14 9.35
CA ALA A 150 1.75 4.23 10.13
C ALA A 150 2.06 5.48 9.30
N LEU A 151 1.76 5.48 7.99
CA LEU A 151 1.76 6.70 7.20
C LEU A 151 0.57 7.59 7.52
N SER A 152 0.76 8.90 7.37
CA SER A 152 -0.34 9.86 7.38
C SER A 152 -1.30 9.60 6.21
N ASP A 153 -2.58 9.94 6.38
CA ASP A 153 -3.61 9.72 5.35
C ASP A 153 -3.24 10.36 4.01
N ALA A 154 -2.62 11.55 4.02
CA ALA A 154 -2.18 12.23 2.81
C ALA A 154 -1.05 11.50 2.06
N LEU A 155 -0.13 10.84 2.78
CA LEU A 155 0.90 10.00 2.15
C LEU A 155 0.31 8.66 1.67
N LEU A 156 -0.65 8.10 2.39
CA LEU A 156 -1.39 6.91 1.97
C LEU A 156 -2.17 7.17 0.68
N GLU A 157 -2.78 8.35 0.52
CA GLU A 157 -3.46 8.73 -0.72
C GLU A 157 -2.51 8.73 -1.92
N TYR A 158 -1.25 9.17 -1.75
CA TYR A 158 -0.26 9.05 -2.83
C TYR A 158 0.10 7.58 -3.15
N VAL A 159 0.06 6.70 -2.16
CA VAL A 159 0.26 5.25 -2.40
C VAL A 159 -0.94 4.65 -3.12
N ASP A 160 -2.16 4.99 -2.73
CA ASP A 160 -3.40 4.53 -3.34
C ASP A 160 -3.52 4.97 -4.81
N ASN A 161 -3.06 6.19 -5.10
CA ASN A 161 -3.00 6.75 -6.46
C ASN A 161 -1.77 6.30 -7.27
N ASN A 162 -0.98 5.34 -6.78
CA ASN A 162 0.24 4.82 -7.41
C ASN A 162 1.32 5.88 -7.70
N LYS A 163 1.27 7.06 -7.06
CA LYS A 163 2.32 8.09 -7.14
C LYS A 163 3.54 7.71 -6.29
N ILE A 164 3.31 7.03 -5.18
CA ILE A 164 4.34 6.44 -4.33
C ILE A 164 4.16 4.91 -4.37
N PRO A 165 5.13 4.14 -4.86
CA PRO A 165 5.07 2.67 -4.80
C PRO A 165 4.96 2.18 -3.35
N MET A 166 4.18 1.11 -3.10
CA MET A 166 3.96 0.55 -1.76
C MET A 166 5.27 0.30 -0.99
N ILE A 167 6.32 -0.19 -1.66
CA ILE A 167 7.61 -0.46 -1.03
C ILE A 167 8.32 0.83 -0.57
N VAL A 168 8.08 1.94 -1.26
CA VAL A 168 8.56 3.27 -0.87
C VAL A 168 7.76 3.77 0.31
N GLY A 169 6.42 3.67 0.26
CA GLY A 169 5.53 4.02 1.37
C GLY A 169 5.88 3.26 2.66
N GLU A 170 6.18 1.95 2.56
CA GLU A 170 6.68 1.16 3.72
C GLU A 170 7.94 1.79 4.33
N LYS A 171 8.88 2.28 3.53
CA LYS A 171 10.09 2.93 4.04
C LYS A 171 9.79 4.27 4.70
N LEU A 172 8.94 5.07 4.08
CA LEU A 172 8.52 6.36 4.60
C LEU A 172 7.71 6.26 5.90
N SER A 173 7.04 5.14 6.13
CA SER A 173 6.29 4.91 7.38
C SER A 173 7.17 4.78 8.63
N TYR A 174 8.49 4.72 8.48
CA TYR A 174 9.44 4.80 9.61
C TYR A 174 9.74 6.23 10.03
N LEU A 175 9.37 7.23 9.24
CA LEU A 175 9.49 8.64 9.59
C LEU A 175 8.53 8.98 10.74
N LYS A 176 8.96 9.91 11.60
CA LYS A 176 8.09 10.44 12.65
C LYS A 176 6.95 11.26 12.05
N PRO A 177 5.82 11.44 12.75
CA PRO A 177 4.68 12.21 12.22
C PRO A 177 5.09 13.59 11.68
N GLU A 178 5.87 14.34 12.43
CA GLU A 178 6.40 15.66 12.04
C GLU A 178 7.27 15.61 10.77
N GLU A 179 8.09 14.56 10.64
CA GLU A 179 8.94 14.34 9.45
C GLU A 179 8.12 13.96 8.21
N GLN A 180 6.99 13.28 8.40
CA GLN A 180 6.03 13.00 7.34
C GLN A 180 5.34 14.28 6.85
N GLU A 181 5.02 15.20 7.74
CA GLU A 181 4.50 16.53 7.39
C GLU A 181 5.51 17.34 6.55
N TRP A 182 6.76 17.39 6.96
CA TRP A 182 7.83 18.02 6.16
C TRP A 182 7.96 17.40 4.77
N LEU A 183 7.88 16.07 4.67
CA LEU A 183 7.92 15.38 3.39
C LEU A 183 6.73 15.76 2.50
N LEU A 184 5.52 15.83 3.07
CA LEU A 184 4.31 16.27 2.36
C LEU A 184 4.47 17.70 1.80
N GLU A 185 4.98 18.64 2.59
CA GLU A 185 5.25 20.00 2.15
C GLU A 185 6.25 20.04 0.99
N VAL A 186 7.32 19.24 1.08
CA VAL A 186 8.32 19.15 0.00
C VAL A 186 7.70 18.59 -1.28
N ILE A 187 6.90 17.52 -1.18
CA ILE A 187 6.19 16.94 -2.34
C ILE A 187 5.20 17.95 -2.94
N ALA A 188 4.44 18.66 -2.10
CA ALA A 188 3.47 19.66 -2.56
C ALA A 188 4.14 20.80 -3.34
N ASN A 189 5.30 21.25 -2.88
CA ASN A 189 6.04 22.36 -3.49
C ASN A 189 6.84 21.97 -4.73
N SER A 190 7.34 20.72 -4.80
CA SER A 190 8.23 20.27 -5.88
C SER A 190 7.55 19.36 -6.90
N SER A 191 6.43 18.75 -6.54
CA SER A 191 5.77 17.65 -7.30
C SER A 191 6.69 16.46 -7.55
N ILE A 192 7.75 16.28 -6.73
CA ILE A 192 8.70 15.18 -6.84
C ILE A 192 8.41 14.16 -5.74
N PHE A 193 8.24 12.90 -6.15
CA PHE A 193 8.03 11.78 -5.25
C PHE A 193 9.34 11.04 -5.00
N PRO A 194 9.57 10.55 -3.75
CA PRO A 194 10.81 9.87 -3.42
C PRO A 194 10.95 8.52 -4.13
N THR A 195 12.14 8.24 -4.63
CA THR A 195 12.54 6.91 -5.10
C THR A 195 12.77 5.98 -3.91
N LYS A 196 12.88 4.65 -4.17
CA LYS A 196 13.19 3.67 -3.11
C LYS A 196 14.51 3.97 -2.39
N GLN A 197 15.52 4.43 -3.11
CA GLN A 197 16.83 4.76 -2.54
C GLN A 197 16.75 6.01 -1.68
N GLN A 198 16.05 7.05 -2.14
CA GLN A 198 15.82 8.27 -1.37
C GLN A 198 15.01 7.98 -0.10
N ALA A 199 13.95 7.16 -0.17
CA ALA A 199 13.17 6.77 1.00
C ALA A 199 14.01 6.00 2.04
N GLU A 200 14.95 5.14 1.62
CA GLU A 200 15.87 4.47 2.53
C GLU A 200 16.81 5.48 3.20
N GLN A 201 17.36 6.45 2.46
CA GLN A 201 18.20 7.52 3.01
C GLN A 201 17.45 8.38 4.03
N LEU A 202 16.19 8.75 3.74
CA LEU A 202 15.34 9.49 4.67
C LEU A 202 15.09 8.70 5.95
N LYS A 203 14.77 7.40 5.82
CA LYS A 203 14.58 6.50 6.96
C LYS A 203 15.82 6.40 7.83
N GLU A 204 17.00 6.20 7.24
CA GLU A 204 18.28 6.12 7.97
C GLU A 204 18.59 7.44 8.67
N CYS A 205 18.35 8.58 8.01
CA CYS A 205 18.56 9.90 8.59
C CYS A 205 17.60 10.17 9.77
N SER A 206 16.32 9.76 9.64
CA SER A 206 15.32 9.81 10.72
C SER A 206 15.74 8.97 11.92
N ALA A 207 16.17 7.73 11.70
CA ALA A 207 16.64 6.83 12.75
C ALA A 207 17.81 7.42 13.55
N ASN A 208 18.67 8.21 12.88
CA ASN A 208 19.80 8.91 13.50
C ASN A 208 19.41 10.27 14.14
N GLY A 209 18.14 10.65 14.09
CA GLY A 209 17.65 11.92 14.64
C GLY A 209 18.18 13.18 13.93
N LYS A 210 18.62 13.03 12.67
CA LYS A 210 19.24 14.11 11.88
C LYS A 210 18.36 14.62 10.74
N LEU A 211 17.16 14.05 10.58
CA LEU A 211 16.26 14.44 9.51
C LEU A 211 15.66 15.82 9.80
N ASN A 212 15.69 16.68 8.78
CA ASN A 212 15.02 17.97 8.77
C ASN A 212 14.50 18.27 7.36
N GLN A 213 13.67 19.29 7.23
CA GLN A 213 13.04 19.67 5.97
C GLN A 213 14.05 20.00 4.86
N SER A 214 15.11 20.74 5.18
CA SER A 214 16.17 21.11 4.23
C SER A 214 16.89 19.87 3.67
N TYR A 215 17.10 18.84 4.50
CA TYR A 215 17.69 17.59 4.07
C TYR A 215 16.74 16.82 3.14
N ILE A 216 15.43 16.79 3.43
CA ILE A 216 14.42 16.17 2.54
C ILE A 216 14.47 16.85 1.17
N TYR A 217 14.48 18.19 1.12
CA TYR A 217 14.66 18.93 -0.13
C TYR A 217 15.93 18.55 -0.87
N ALA A 218 17.07 18.51 -0.18
CA ALA A 218 18.34 18.15 -0.78
C ALA A 218 18.34 16.74 -1.35
N VAL A 219 17.70 15.78 -0.67
CA VAL A 219 17.59 14.38 -1.13
C VAL A 219 16.67 14.25 -2.33
N LEU A 220 15.48 14.88 -2.30
CA LEU A 220 14.50 14.75 -3.38
C LEU A 220 14.93 15.49 -4.65
N LEU A 221 15.51 16.68 -4.52
CA LEU A 221 15.95 17.50 -5.66
C LEU A 221 17.31 17.08 -6.22
N LYS A 222 18.05 16.24 -5.49
CA LYS A 222 19.30 15.69 -6.02
C LYS A 222 19.00 14.84 -7.26
N LYS A 223 19.28 15.39 -8.45
CA LYS A 223 19.28 14.60 -9.66
C LYS A 223 20.24 13.42 -9.43
N GLU A 224 19.69 12.18 -9.41
CA GLU A 224 20.55 11.02 -9.50
C GLU A 224 21.38 11.19 -10.78
N SER A 225 22.69 11.28 -10.65
CA SER A 225 23.55 11.05 -11.78
C SER A 225 23.21 9.62 -12.23
N SER A 226 22.52 9.51 -13.34
CA SER A 226 22.16 8.21 -13.90
C SER A 226 23.47 7.44 -14.12
N LYS A 227 23.81 6.56 -13.19
CA LYS A 227 24.85 5.57 -13.44
C LYS A 227 24.31 4.74 -14.59
N ILE A 228 24.80 5.02 -15.77
CA ILE A 228 24.47 4.24 -16.96
C ILE A 228 25.07 2.86 -16.74
N ASN A 229 24.26 1.91 -16.30
CA ASN A 229 24.67 0.52 -16.24
C ASN A 229 24.47 -0.09 -17.62
N VAL A 230 25.56 -0.22 -18.36
CA VAL A 230 25.57 -0.95 -19.64
C VAL A 230 25.91 -2.40 -19.35
N THR A 231 24.94 -3.28 -19.51
CA THR A 231 25.17 -4.74 -19.43
C THR A 231 25.27 -5.27 -20.85
N ILE A 232 26.44 -5.74 -21.22
CA ILE A 232 26.66 -6.38 -22.52
C ILE A 232 26.56 -7.91 -22.32
N PRO A 233 25.59 -8.58 -23.00
CA PRO A 233 25.48 -10.03 -22.88
C PRO A 233 26.80 -10.75 -23.28
N ALA A 234 27.24 -11.71 -22.47
CA ALA A 234 28.47 -12.47 -22.72
C ALA A 234 28.51 -13.08 -24.13
N LYS A 235 27.38 -13.53 -24.67
CA LYS A 235 27.26 -14.05 -26.04
C LYS A 235 27.60 -13.02 -27.13
N LYS A 236 27.39 -11.73 -26.89
CA LYS A 236 27.77 -10.66 -27.83
C LYS A 236 29.25 -10.33 -27.72
N ILE A 237 29.80 -10.30 -26.51
CA ILE A 237 31.22 -10.05 -26.26
C ILE A 237 32.09 -11.20 -26.79
N GLY A 238 31.68 -12.45 -26.60
CA GLY A 238 32.43 -13.64 -27.04
C GLY A 238 32.78 -13.67 -28.54
N ASN A 239 32.05 -12.94 -29.39
CA ASN A 239 32.34 -12.83 -30.81
C ASN A 239 33.56 -11.96 -31.13
N TYR A 240 34.07 -11.19 -30.16
CA TYR A 240 35.17 -10.24 -30.35
C TYR A 240 36.46 -10.68 -29.66
N PHE A 241 36.40 -11.68 -28.79
CA PHE A 241 37.54 -12.15 -27.99
C PHE A 241 37.73 -13.65 -28.18
N PRO A 242 39.01 -14.13 -28.18
CA PRO A 242 39.30 -15.54 -28.17
C PRO A 242 38.75 -16.24 -26.93
N GLU A 243 38.34 -17.50 -27.03
CA GLU A 243 37.82 -18.31 -25.92
C GLU A 243 38.82 -18.47 -24.75
N THR A 244 40.10 -18.20 -24.98
CA THR A 244 41.16 -18.27 -23.98
C THR A 244 41.24 -17.03 -23.08
N TYR A 245 40.50 -15.95 -23.39
CA TYR A 245 40.55 -14.72 -22.61
C TYR A 245 39.74 -14.84 -21.34
N SER A 246 40.35 -14.48 -20.20
CA SER A 246 39.63 -14.38 -18.94
C SER A 246 38.74 -13.14 -18.93
N LYS A 247 37.79 -13.11 -17.99
CA LYS A 247 36.90 -11.95 -17.81
C LYS A 247 37.69 -10.68 -17.54
N GLU A 248 38.73 -10.77 -16.73
CA GLU A 248 39.58 -9.64 -16.36
C GLU A 248 40.36 -9.10 -17.59
N GLN A 249 40.85 -9.98 -18.45
CA GLN A 249 41.52 -9.59 -19.70
C GLN A 249 40.56 -8.90 -20.67
N ILE A 250 39.32 -9.36 -20.75
CA ILE A 250 38.30 -8.73 -21.59
C ILE A 250 37.96 -7.33 -21.06
N GLU A 251 37.77 -7.16 -19.73
CA GLU A 251 37.52 -5.87 -19.10
C GLU A 251 38.68 -4.89 -19.34
N GLU A 252 39.93 -5.32 -19.21
CA GLU A 252 41.11 -4.51 -19.43
C GLU A 252 41.19 -3.97 -20.87
N VAL A 253 40.94 -4.82 -21.87
CA VAL A 253 40.89 -4.38 -23.27
C VAL A 253 39.76 -3.40 -23.52
N ILE A 254 38.59 -3.62 -22.95
CA ILE A 254 37.45 -2.71 -23.09
C ILE A 254 37.77 -1.33 -22.49
N PHE A 255 38.36 -1.28 -21.30
CA PHE A 255 38.76 -0.01 -20.68
C PHE A 255 39.83 0.70 -21.48
N MET A 256 40.85 -0.01 -21.99
CA MET A 256 41.86 0.58 -22.85
C MET A 256 41.27 1.19 -24.14
N LEU A 257 40.26 0.54 -24.73
CA LEU A 257 39.59 1.08 -25.91
C LEU A 257 38.75 2.28 -25.60
N LEU A 258 38.05 2.31 -24.44
CA LEU A 258 37.26 3.44 -23.97
C LEU A 258 38.15 4.65 -23.65
N ASP A 259 39.32 4.45 -23.04
CA ASP A 259 40.26 5.52 -22.74
C ASP A 259 40.78 6.15 -24.04
N LYS A 260 41.20 5.34 -25.03
CA LYS A 260 41.59 5.84 -26.35
C LYS A 260 40.48 6.59 -27.07
N TRP A 261 39.23 6.10 -26.95
CA TRP A 261 38.08 6.77 -27.55
C TRP A 261 37.81 8.14 -26.89
N LYS A 262 37.99 8.24 -25.57
CA LYS A 262 37.84 9.47 -24.80
C LYS A 262 38.91 10.51 -25.21
N GLU A 263 40.19 10.10 -25.27
CA GLU A 263 41.33 10.95 -25.71
C GLU A 263 41.09 11.51 -27.12
N ASN A 264 40.65 10.66 -28.06
CA ASN A 264 40.36 11.08 -29.41
C ASN A 264 39.18 12.08 -29.49
N LYS A 265 38.22 11.99 -28.57
CA LYS A 265 37.07 12.93 -28.53
C LYS A 265 37.45 14.27 -27.94
N GLU A 266 38.31 14.32 -26.93
CA GLU A 266 38.83 15.53 -26.31
C GLU A 266 39.77 16.28 -27.29
N GLY A 267 40.55 15.58 -28.08
CA GLY A 267 41.43 16.16 -29.11
C GLY A 267 40.72 16.74 -30.35
N VAL A 268 39.46 16.36 -30.59
CA VAL A 268 38.62 16.91 -31.68
C VAL A 268 37.88 18.18 -31.20
N ALA A 269 37.53 18.25 -29.91
CA ALA A 269 36.85 19.45 -29.33
C ALA A 269 37.78 20.68 -29.31
N ASP A 270 39.07 20.48 -29.05
CA ASP A 270 40.06 21.58 -29.05
C ASP A 270 40.43 22.05 -30.47
N ALA A 271 40.04 21.33 -31.56
CA ALA A 271 40.29 21.72 -32.91
C ALA A 271 39.17 22.55 -33.57
N GLU A 272 37.96 22.53 -33.01
CA GLU A 272 36.83 23.32 -33.50
C GLU A 272 36.72 24.75 -32.86
N ASP A 273 37.42 24.99 -31.72
CA ASP A 273 37.47 26.32 -31.10
C ASP A 273 38.59 27.23 -31.61
N THR A 274 39.31 26.83 -32.70
CA THR A 274 40.45 27.59 -33.25
C THR A 274 40.27 28.02 -34.71
N VAL A 275 39.02 28.24 -35.16
CA VAL A 275 38.76 28.85 -36.51
C VAL A 275 37.89 30.09 -36.37
#